data_b9954c20eb4ee819b36fc3710ac83505
#
_entry.id   b9954c20eb4ee819b36fc3710ac83505
#
_cell.length_a   1.000
_cell.length_b   1.000
_cell.length_c   1.000
_cell.angle_alpha   90.00
_cell.angle_beta   90.00
_cell.angle_gamma   90.00
#
_symmetry.space_group_name_H-M   'P 1'
#
loop_
_entity.id
_entity.type
_entity.pdbx_description
1 polymer ?
#
loop_
_entity_poly.entity_id
_entity_poly.type
_entity_poly.pdbx_seq_one_letter_code
_entity_poly.pdbx_strand_id
1 'polypeptide(L)'
;MEGESLRYARDVVAKDPMATFLGIKLKEIRRAYALLSLDIRPEYLNALGRAHGMIVSALVDQAAAVAANTTEYRALIAEIKVNFLDAVSPGDILTAEARAVDLRKSLSLWQVDVRDSSGKLVATGQAVGYHRPSGRANGKSA
;
A
#
# COMPACT_ATOMS: atom_id res chain seq x y z
N MET A 1 3.50 23.74 4.25
CA MET A 1 2.11 23.37 4.58
C MET A 1 1.74 22.09 3.85
N GLU A 2 1.13 21.17 4.55
CA GLU A 2 0.71 19.90 3.97
C GLU A 2 -0.54 20.10 3.09
N GLY A 3 -0.53 19.54 1.88
CA GLY A 3 -1.65 19.62 0.97
C GLY A 3 -2.80 18.67 1.32
N GLU A 4 -3.95 18.89 0.69
CA GLU A 4 -5.15 18.08 0.93
C GLU A 4 -4.97 16.63 0.54
N SER A 5 -4.23 16.36 -0.53
CA SER A 5 -3.98 14.98 -0.97
C SER A 5 -3.22 14.19 0.07
N LEU A 6 -2.19 14.78 0.67
CA LEU A 6 -1.45 14.10 1.73
C LEU A 6 -2.32 13.85 2.96
N ARG A 7 -3.14 14.82 3.34
CA ARG A 7 -4.06 14.64 4.47
C ARG A 7 -5.07 13.53 4.18
N TYR A 8 -5.62 13.51 2.97
CA TYR A 8 -6.58 12.48 2.58
C TYR A 8 -5.92 11.08 2.61
N ALA A 9 -4.74 10.96 2.03
CA ALA A 9 -4.03 9.68 2.03
C ALA A 9 -3.71 9.22 3.45
N ARG A 10 -3.25 10.12 4.31
CA ARG A 10 -2.87 9.79 5.68
C ARG A 10 -4.08 9.53 6.58
N ASP A 11 -5.09 10.38 6.52
CA ASP A 11 -6.17 10.37 7.51
C ASP A 11 -7.36 9.52 7.09
N VAL A 12 -7.52 9.27 5.79
CA VAL A 12 -8.65 8.50 5.26
C VAL A 12 -8.17 7.16 4.68
N VAL A 13 -7.33 7.20 3.66
CA VAL A 13 -6.93 5.95 2.95
C VAL A 13 -6.12 5.04 3.86
N ALA A 14 -5.10 5.57 4.52
CA ALA A 14 -4.23 4.76 5.38
C ALA A 14 -4.97 4.18 6.59
N LYS A 15 -6.10 4.74 6.96
CA LYS A 15 -6.91 4.32 8.10
C LYS A 15 -8.25 3.74 7.70
N ASP A 16 -8.39 3.29 6.46
CA ASP A 16 -9.65 2.74 6.01
C ASP A 16 -10.02 1.48 6.79
N PRO A 17 -11.27 1.01 6.67
CA PRO A 17 -11.74 -0.12 7.50
C PRO A 17 -10.89 -1.37 7.37
N MET A 18 -10.47 -1.72 6.16
CA MET A 18 -9.68 -2.94 5.96
C MET A 18 -8.28 -2.81 6.56
N ALA A 19 -7.61 -1.69 6.34
CA ALA A 19 -6.28 -1.45 6.90
C ALA A 19 -6.34 -1.46 8.43
N THR A 20 -7.35 -0.84 9.00
CA THR A 20 -7.56 -0.82 10.45
C THR A 20 -7.81 -2.23 10.99
N PHE A 21 -8.66 -3.00 10.33
CA PHE A 21 -8.95 -4.37 10.72
C PHE A 21 -7.71 -5.25 10.71
N LEU A 22 -6.90 -5.14 9.65
CA LEU A 22 -5.69 -5.94 9.51
C LEU A 22 -4.52 -5.43 10.38
N GLY A 23 -4.60 -4.20 10.86
CA GLY A 23 -3.53 -3.61 11.65
C GLY A 23 -2.39 -3.07 10.80
N ILE A 24 -2.66 -2.71 9.55
CA ILE A 24 -1.67 -2.06 8.68
C ILE A 24 -1.47 -0.63 9.17
N LYS A 25 -0.21 -0.23 9.35
CA LYS A 25 0.15 1.08 9.89
C LYS A 25 0.95 1.89 8.91
N LEU A 26 0.62 3.17 8.81
CA LEU A 26 1.41 4.11 8.02
C LEU A 26 2.64 4.52 8.82
N LYS A 27 3.82 4.39 8.21
CA LYS A 27 5.09 4.77 8.84
C LYS A 27 5.64 6.07 8.25
N GLU A 28 5.50 6.27 6.95
CA GLU A 28 6.04 7.45 6.28
C GLU A 28 5.20 7.74 5.04
N ILE A 29 4.98 9.00 4.75
CA ILE A 29 4.21 9.43 3.60
C ILE A 29 4.79 10.74 3.05
N ARG A 30 4.82 10.84 1.74
CA ARG A 30 5.09 12.08 1.01
C ARG A 30 4.52 11.93 -0.39
N ARG A 31 4.54 12.96 -1.19
CA ARG A 31 3.97 12.88 -2.54
C ARG A 31 4.62 11.73 -3.31
N ALA A 32 3.77 10.87 -3.89
CA ALA A 32 4.17 9.71 -4.70
C ALA A 32 5.00 8.66 -3.94
N TYR A 33 4.77 8.57 -2.62
CA TYR A 33 5.52 7.62 -1.77
C TYR A 33 4.73 7.27 -0.52
N ALA A 34 4.81 6.00 -0.12
CA ALA A 34 4.28 5.56 1.18
C ALA A 34 5.09 4.38 1.70
N LEU A 35 5.30 4.35 3.01
CA LEU A 35 5.90 3.23 3.71
C LEU A 35 4.92 2.77 4.78
N LEU A 36 4.51 1.51 4.69
CA LEU A 36 3.54 0.91 5.61
C LEU A 36 4.18 -0.29 6.31
N SER A 37 3.63 -0.66 7.47
CA SER A 37 4.08 -1.85 8.18
C SER A 37 2.90 -2.71 8.61
N LEU A 38 3.19 -4.00 8.83
CA LEU A 38 2.19 -4.98 9.26
C LEU A 38 2.85 -6.05 10.12
N ASP A 39 2.33 -6.23 11.33
CA ASP A 39 2.73 -7.33 12.20
C ASP A 39 2.05 -8.60 11.71
N ILE A 40 2.81 -9.69 11.56
CA ILE A 40 2.27 -10.96 11.08
C ILE A 40 1.68 -11.72 12.25
N ARG A 41 0.36 -11.65 12.37
CA ARG A 41 -0.42 -12.32 13.42
C ARG A 41 -0.63 -13.80 13.10
N PRO A 42 -0.92 -14.63 14.11
CA PRO A 42 -1.23 -16.06 13.87
C PRO A 42 -2.37 -16.27 12.87
N GLU A 43 -3.36 -15.39 12.84
CA GLU A 43 -4.51 -15.49 11.92
C GLU A 43 -4.12 -15.28 10.45
N TYR A 44 -2.92 -14.78 10.19
CA TYR A 44 -2.46 -14.49 8.84
C TYR A 44 -1.65 -15.62 8.20
N LEU A 45 -1.55 -16.76 8.88
CA LEU A 45 -0.69 -17.84 8.42
C LEU A 45 -1.41 -18.77 7.43
N ASN A 46 -0.62 -19.35 6.53
CA ASN A 46 -1.10 -20.37 5.60
C ASN A 46 -0.98 -21.76 6.24
N ALA A 47 -1.29 -22.80 5.46
CA ALA A 47 -1.26 -24.19 5.94
C ALA A 47 0.14 -24.66 6.37
N LEU A 48 1.19 -23.96 5.94
CA LEU A 48 2.58 -24.28 6.30
C LEU A 48 3.09 -23.47 7.49
N GLY A 49 2.24 -22.66 8.10
CA GLY A 49 2.63 -21.80 9.22
C GLY A 49 3.47 -20.60 8.85
N ARG A 50 3.38 -20.15 7.61
CA ARG A 50 4.03 -18.93 7.12
C ARG A 50 2.99 -17.88 6.77
N ALA A 51 3.40 -16.63 6.66
CA ALA A 51 2.47 -15.56 6.27
C ALA A 51 1.81 -15.91 4.94
N HIS A 52 0.49 -15.85 4.92
CA HIS A 52 -0.30 -16.16 3.73
C HIS A 52 -0.05 -15.11 2.65
N GLY A 53 0.02 -15.55 1.40
CA GLY A 53 0.16 -14.63 0.27
C GLY A 53 -0.94 -13.59 0.21
N MET A 54 -2.14 -13.92 0.67
CA MET A 54 -3.24 -12.97 0.76
C MET A 54 -2.89 -11.76 1.64
N ILE A 55 -2.22 -11.99 2.77
CA ILE A 55 -1.90 -10.87 3.67
C ILE A 55 -0.76 -10.01 3.11
N VAL A 56 0.21 -10.64 2.45
CA VAL A 56 1.28 -9.91 1.78
C VAL A 56 0.71 -9.08 0.64
N SER A 57 -0.21 -9.66 -0.15
CA SER A 57 -0.90 -8.94 -1.23
C SER A 57 -1.74 -7.78 -0.69
N ALA A 58 -2.40 -7.96 0.45
CA ALA A 58 -3.16 -6.89 1.08
C ALA A 58 -2.26 -5.72 1.44
N LEU A 59 -1.07 -6.00 1.96
CA LEU A 59 -0.11 -4.95 2.30
C LEU A 59 0.37 -4.21 1.05
N VAL A 60 0.65 -4.94 -0.04
CA VAL A 60 1.04 -4.34 -1.32
C VAL A 60 -0.06 -3.43 -1.85
N ASP A 61 -1.30 -3.92 -1.87
CA ASP A 61 -2.45 -3.17 -2.34
C ASP A 61 -2.62 -1.88 -1.54
N GLN A 62 -2.57 -1.97 -0.23
CA GLN A 62 -2.76 -0.82 0.64
C GLN A 62 -1.63 0.20 0.49
N ALA A 63 -0.39 -0.26 0.38
CA ALA A 63 0.74 0.65 0.19
C ALA A 63 0.60 1.42 -1.11
N ALA A 64 0.23 0.74 -2.20
CA ALA A 64 -0.01 1.39 -3.49
C ALA A 64 -1.18 2.37 -3.40
N ALA A 65 -2.27 2.00 -2.72
CA ALA A 65 -3.45 2.86 -2.58
C ALA A 65 -3.10 4.14 -1.82
N VAL A 66 -2.36 4.03 -0.73
CA VAL A 66 -1.95 5.21 0.04
C VAL A 66 -1.05 6.11 -0.82
N ALA A 67 -0.03 5.53 -1.45
CA ALA A 67 0.89 6.30 -2.28
C ALA A 67 0.18 6.99 -3.44
N ALA A 68 -0.71 6.28 -4.14
CA ALA A 68 -1.43 6.83 -5.28
C ALA A 68 -2.33 8.00 -4.88
N ASN A 69 -2.86 7.98 -3.67
CA ASN A 69 -3.74 9.04 -3.18
C ASN A 69 -3.00 10.25 -2.63
N THR A 70 -1.67 10.23 -2.64
CA THR A 70 -0.87 11.42 -2.28
C THR A 70 -0.74 12.41 -3.44
N THR A 71 -1.14 12.02 -4.64
CA THR A 71 -1.07 12.87 -5.83
C THR A 71 -2.35 13.70 -5.97
N GLU A 72 -2.47 14.46 -7.06
CA GLU A 72 -3.50 15.49 -7.18
C GLU A 72 -4.93 14.97 -7.23
N TYR A 73 -5.13 13.73 -7.72
CA TYR A 73 -6.47 13.16 -7.88
C TYR A 73 -6.60 11.86 -7.08
N ARG A 74 -7.80 11.64 -6.59
CA ARG A 74 -8.12 10.39 -5.90
C ARG A 74 -7.93 9.20 -6.83
N ALA A 75 -7.45 8.11 -6.27
CA ALA A 75 -7.11 6.93 -7.02
C ALA A 75 -7.73 5.67 -6.41
N LEU A 76 -8.09 4.74 -7.27
CA LEU A 76 -8.39 3.35 -6.92
C LEU A 76 -7.32 2.49 -7.55
N ILE A 77 -6.92 1.43 -6.86
CA ILE A 77 -5.99 0.48 -7.43
C ILE A 77 -6.78 -0.45 -8.35
N ALA A 78 -6.40 -0.47 -9.62
CA ALA A 78 -7.10 -1.23 -10.65
C ALA A 78 -6.46 -2.60 -10.91
N GLU A 79 -5.18 -2.74 -10.58
CA GLU A 79 -4.45 -3.99 -10.80
C GLU A 79 -3.29 -4.07 -9.84
N ILE A 80 -3.06 -5.26 -9.30
CA ILE A 80 -1.80 -5.55 -8.59
C ILE A 80 -1.22 -6.84 -9.14
N LYS A 81 0.11 -6.88 -9.20
CA LYS A 81 0.88 -8.07 -9.47
C LYS A 81 1.87 -8.22 -8.33
N VAL A 82 1.94 -9.41 -7.73
CA VAL A 82 2.85 -9.67 -6.61
C VAL A 82 3.63 -10.93 -6.90
N ASN A 83 4.95 -10.85 -6.73
CA ASN A 83 5.83 -12.00 -6.73
C ASN A 83 6.27 -12.24 -5.29
N PHE A 84 5.98 -13.43 -4.77
CA PHE A 84 6.41 -13.84 -3.43
C PHE A 84 7.77 -14.48 -3.57
N LEU A 85 8.78 -13.90 -2.94
CA LEU A 85 10.18 -14.29 -3.15
C LEU A 85 10.71 -15.16 -2.02
N ASP A 86 10.18 -15.00 -0.82
CA ASP A 86 10.62 -15.78 0.34
C ASP A 86 9.50 -15.93 1.36
N ALA A 87 9.63 -16.94 2.21
CA ALA A 87 8.68 -17.20 3.27
C ALA A 87 8.85 -16.18 4.40
N VAL A 88 7.73 -15.83 5.03
CA VAL A 88 7.72 -14.90 6.16
C VAL A 88 7.27 -15.64 7.41
N SER A 89 8.06 -15.53 8.47
CA SER A 89 7.80 -16.23 9.73
C SER A 89 6.69 -15.57 10.56
N PRO A 90 5.95 -16.38 11.35
CA PRO A 90 4.99 -15.80 12.29
C PRO A 90 5.69 -14.84 13.26
N GLY A 91 5.00 -13.76 13.60
CA GLY A 91 5.53 -12.78 14.53
C GLY A 91 6.49 -11.77 13.91
N ASP A 92 6.84 -11.93 12.65
CA ASP A 92 7.69 -10.96 11.96
C ASP A 92 6.90 -9.68 11.65
N ILE A 93 7.62 -8.63 11.33
CA ILE A 93 7.05 -7.35 10.94
C ILE A 93 7.46 -7.08 9.50
N LEU A 94 6.47 -6.91 8.63
CA LEU A 94 6.72 -6.55 7.24
C LEU A 94 6.63 -5.06 7.05
N THR A 95 7.47 -4.53 6.16
CA THR A 95 7.33 -3.16 5.66
C THR A 95 7.13 -3.20 4.17
N ALA A 96 6.22 -2.37 3.67
CA ALA A 96 5.98 -2.22 2.23
C ALA A 96 6.25 -0.79 1.84
N GLU A 97 7.13 -0.62 0.87
CA GLU A 97 7.48 0.68 0.32
C GLU A 97 6.89 0.81 -1.08
N ALA A 98 6.03 1.80 -1.26
CA ALA A 98 5.43 2.09 -2.56
C ALA A 98 6.00 3.39 -3.12
N ARG A 99 6.46 3.36 -4.37
CA ARG A 99 6.98 4.53 -5.05
C ARG A 99 6.53 4.54 -6.51
N ALA A 100 6.38 5.73 -7.05
CA ALA A 100 5.90 5.90 -8.41
C ALA A 100 6.95 5.45 -9.42
N VAL A 101 6.50 4.69 -10.42
CA VAL A 101 7.27 4.39 -11.62
C VAL A 101 6.92 5.42 -12.70
N ASP A 102 5.63 5.72 -12.85
CA ASP A 102 5.13 6.67 -13.84
C ASP A 102 3.82 7.27 -13.35
N LEU A 103 3.67 8.57 -13.54
CA LEU A 103 2.47 9.30 -13.16
C LEU A 103 1.86 9.95 -14.37
N ARG A 104 0.63 9.57 -14.69
CA ARG A 104 -0.18 10.15 -15.75
C ARG A 104 -1.46 10.72 -15.16
N LYS A 105 -2.21 11.46 -15.95
CA LYS A 105 -3.42 12.13 -15.48
C LYS A 105 -4.45 11.12 -14.95
N SER A 106 -4.70 10.04 -15.69
CA SER A 106 -5.72 9.05 -15.33
C SER A 106 -5.15 7.74 -14.85
N LEU A 107 -3.89 7.48 -15.05
CA LEU A 107 -3.23 6.23 -14.67
C LEU A 107 -1.91 6.51 -14.00
N SER A 108 -1.54 5.65 -13.07
CA SER A 108 -0.22 5.69 -12.44
C SER A 108 0.30 4.27 -12.26
N LEU A 109 1.62 4.11 -12.33
CA LEU A 109 2.28 2.84 -12.10
C LEU A 109 3.14 2.93 -10.85
N TRP A 110 3.07 1.89 -10.04
CA TRP A 110 3.73 1.86 -8.74
C TRP A 110 4.56 0.61 -8.58
N GLN A 111 5.72 0.78 -7.99
CA GLN A 111 6.57 -0.32 -7.54
C GLN A 111 6.41 -0.45 -6.04
N VAL A 112 6.15 -1.67 -5.56
CA VAL A 112 6.01 -1.93 -4.12
C VAL A 112 6.96 -3.05 -3.74
N ASP A 113 7.86 -2.78 -2.82
CA ASP A 113 8.79 -3.77 -2.28
C ASP A 113 8.43 -4.07 -0.84
N VAL A 114 8.39 -5.36 -0.49
CA VAL A 114 8.06 -5.80 0.86
C VAL A 114 9.29 -6.46 1.47
N ARG A 115 9.67 -6.00 2.66
CA ARG A 115 10.84 -6.50 3.38
C ARG A 115 10.44 -7.00 4.76
N ASP A 116 11.16 -8.01 5.24
CA ASP A 116 11.00 -8.46 6.62
C ASP A 116 11.81 -7.59 7.59
N SER A 117 11.76 -7.91 8.88
CA SER A 117 12.43 -7.11 9.90
C SER A 117 13.96 -7.14 9.79
N SER A 118 14.53 -8.11 9.07
CA SER A 118 15.96 -8.17 8.81
C SER A 118 16.37 -7.33 7.58
N GLY A 119 15.40 -6.77 6.88
CA GLY A 119 15.64 -6.00 5.65
C GLY A 119 15.66 -6.83 4.39
N LYS A 120 15.37 -8.14 4.49
CA LYS A 120 15.36 -9.02 3.33
C LYS A 120 14.11 -8.77 2.48
N LEU A 121 14.28 -8.69 1.17
CA LEU A 121 13.17 -8.56 0.23
C LEU A 121 12.41 -9.88 0.17
N VAL A 122 11.16 -9.88 0.60
CA VAL A 122 10.32 -11.08 0.66
C VAL A 122 9.22 -11.10 -0.39
N ALA A 123 8.89 -9.94 -0.93
CA ALA A 123 7.95 -9.83 -2.05
C ALA A 123 8.22 -8.55 -2.80
N THR A 124 7.86 -8.55 -4.07
CA THR A 124 7.92 -7.35 -4.89
C THR A 124 6.70 -7.33 -5.79
N GLY A 125 6.17 -6.16 -6.04
CA GLY A 125 4.96 -6.05 -6.82
C GLY A 125 4.87 -4.77 -7.60
N GLN A 126 3.90 -4.76 -8.51
CA GLN A 126 3.54 -3.58 -9.26
C GLN A 126 2.05 -3.36 -9.15
N ALA A 127 1.65 -2.10 -9.16
CA ALA A 127 0.25 -1.73 -9.08
C ALA A 127 -0.06 -0.68 -10.13
N VAL A 128 -1.32 -0.70 -10.59
CA VAL A 128 -1.85 0.31 -11.49
C VAL A 128 -2.91 1.08 -10.72
N GLY A 129 -2.74 2.39 -10.59
CA GLY A 129 -3.73 3.28 -10.02
C GLY A 129 -4.55 3.93 -11.12
N TYR A 130 -5.87 3.94 -10.94
CA TYR A 130 -6.78 4.67 -11.79
C TYR A 130 -7.21 5.94 -11.07
N HIS A 131 -6.93 7.10 -11.66
CA HIS A 131 -7.23 8.40 -11.08
C HIS A 131 -8.45 9.01 -11.74
N ARG A 132 -9.36 9.53 -10.94
CA ARG A 132 -10.54 10.23 -11.44
C ARG A 132 -10.20 11.71 -11.52
N PRO A 133 -10.03 12.25 -12.74
CA PRO A 133 -9.64 13.67 -12.88
C PRO A 133 -10.59 14.65 -12.19
N SER A 134 -11.86 14.28 -12.03
CA SER A 134 -12.86 15.08 -11.35
C SER A 134 -12.99 14.74 -9.86
N GLY A 135 -12.38 13.63 -9.41
CA GLY A 135 -12.42 13.18 -8.02
C GLY A 135 -11.21 13.65 -7.25
N ARG A 136 -11.16 14.94 -6.93
CA ARG A 136 -10.04 15.51 -6.19
C ARG A 136 -10.09 15.14 -4.71
N ALA A 137 -8.93 15.18 -4.07
CA ALA A 137 -8.79 14.90 -2.65
C ALA A 137 -9.53 15.92 -1.76
N ASN A 138 -10.00 17.04 -2.32
CA ASN A 138 -10.78 18.02 -1.57
C ASN A 138 -12.24 17.59 -1.33
N GLY A 139 -12.60 16.37 -1.69
CA GLY A 139 -13.91 15.82 -1.41
C GLY A 139 -14.97 16.06 -2.45
N LYS A 140 -14.69 16.84 -3.48
CA LYS A 140 -15.66 17.04 -4.56
C LYS A 140 -15.66 15.84 -5.48
N SER A 141 -16.80 15.19 -5.57
CA SER A 141 -17.00 14.06 -6.49
C SER A 141 -17.43 14.59 -7.85
N ALA A 142 -17.17 13.78 -8.85
CA ALA A 142 -17.61 14.07 -10.19
C ALA A 142 -19.13 13.96 -10.29
#